data_79b54590b69761d21c31fb89f83eb7f5
#
_entry.id   79b54590b69761d21c31fb89f83eb7f5
#
_cell.length_a   1.000
_cell.length_b   1.000
_cell.length_c   1.000
_cell.angle_alpha   90.00
_cell.angle_beta   90.00
_cell.angle_gamma   90.00
#
_symmetry.space_group_name_H-M   'P 1'
#
loop_
_entity.id
_entity.type
_entity.pdbx_description
1 polymer ?
#
loop_
_entity_poly.entity_id
_entity_poly.type
_entity_poly.pdbx_seq_one_letter_code
_entity_poly.pdbx_strand_id
1 'polypeptide(L)'
;RDQPRSRGLGDVYKRQAQDQVEPIYEEIYQDMVKLMDANTEHGDKLEKILTMVELITLIAIIAVIALAIFAARRIGRVLAQNIVDPLDQLGARFDTFAKGDLSSEFPEMTSEDEISEMVIVAREMAKNLAAVIQDVNHRMDLMAHNDYTGVSKIPEKYMGEFAAMNDAIHVMNTDMNETMHRIEEAAAQVSAGSTNLAEGSQTLAEGSTDQAGAVEELLASFANITEGVEHTHESA
;
A
#
# COMPACT_ATOMS: atom_id res chain seq x y z
N ARG A 1 -10.26 -133.71 16.58
CA ARG A 1 -8.91 -133.90 15.98
C ARG A 1 -8.60 -132.86 14.94
N ASP A 2 -7.74 -132.04 15.32
CA ASP A 2 -6.58 -131.46 14.70
C ASP A 2 -6.80 -130.22 13.84
N GLN A 3 -6.60 -129.12 14.49
CA GLN A 3 -6.07 -127.95 13.80
C GLN A 3 -4.88 -127.29 14.59
N PRO A 4 -3.65 -127.73 14.37
CA PRO A 4 -2.51 -126.92 14.79
C PRO A 4 -1.65 -126.40 13.64
N ARG A 5 -2.14 -126.45 12.35
CA ARG A 5 -1.27 -126.02 11.23
C ARG A 5 -1.63 -124.61 10.64
N SER A 6 -2.72 -124.06 10.93
CA SER A 6 -3.08 -122.74 10.40
C SER A 6 -2.57 -121.53 11.24
N ARG A 7 -2.33 -121.77 12.55
CA ARG A 7 -1.77 -120.69 13.42
C ARG A 7 -0.29 -120.38 13.14
N GLY A 8 0.52 -121.37 12.79
CA GLY A 8 1.91 -121.14 12.51
C GLY A 8 2.22 -120.38 11.20
N LEU A 9 1.36 -120.58 10.13
CA LEU A 9 1.54 -119.85 8.88
C LEU A 9 1.16 -118.41 9.03
N GLY A 10 0.09 -118.05 9.77
CA GLY A 10 -0.35 -116.73 10.03
C GLY A 10 0.68 -115.90 10.81
N ASP A 11 1.31 -116.50 11.77
CA ASP A 11 2.38 -115.89 12.57
C ASP A 11 3.70 -115.68 11.78
N VAL A 12 4.01 -116.59 10.84
CA VAL A 12 5.16 -116.39 9.93
C VAL A 12 4.90 -115.28 8.92
N TYR A 13 3.73 -115.21 8.33
CA TYR A 13 3.33 -114.13 7.41
C TYR A 13 3.27 -112.76 8.15
N LYS A 14 2.79 -112.76 9.36
CA LYS A 14 2.81 -111.57 10.18
C LYS A 14 4.23 -111.09 10.50
N ARG A 15 5.11 -111.95 10.89
CA ARG A 15 6.53 -111.65 11.16
C ARG A 15 7.26 -111.18 9.90
N GLN A 16 7.06 -111.89 8.78
CA GLN A 16 7.62 -111.50 7.49
C GLN A 16 7.08 -110.17 6.97
N ALA A 17 5.83 -109.93 7.15
CA ALA A 17 5.24 -108.63 6.84
C ALA A 17 5.75 -107.49 7.77
N GLN A 18 5.90 -107.83 9.05
CA GLN A 18 6.44 -106.92 10.05
C GLN A 18 7.93 -106.60 9.80
N ASP A 19 8.73 -107.60 9.52
CA ASP A 19 10.19 -107.48 9.24
C ASP A 19 10.47 -106.74 7.93
N GLN A 20 9.60 -106.78 6.94
CA GLN A 20 9.75 -106.08 5.66
C GLN A 20 9.06 -104.67 5.64
N VAL A 21 7.99 -104.49 6.34
CA VAL A 21 7.20 -103.26 6.33
C VAL A 21 7.64 -102.25 7.41
N GLU A 22 8.08 -102.76 8.57
CA GLU A 22 8.55 -101.90 9.70
C GLU A 22 9.76 -101.01 9.33
N PRO A 23 10.82 -101.53 8.69
CA PRO A 23 11.91 -100.66 8.29
C PRO A 23 11.56 -99.63 7.21
N ILE A 24 10.68 -100.02 6.27
CA ILE A 24 10.17 -99.05 5.25
C ILE A 24 9.30 -98.00 5.89
N TYR A 25 8.45 -98.35 6.84
CA TYR A 25 7.62 -97.43 7.59
C TYR A 25 8.50 -96.48 8.41
N GLU A 26 9.49 -96.95 9.08
CA GLU A 26 10.41 -96.13 9.86
C GLU A 26 11.24 -95.21 8.97
N GLU A 27 11.68 -95.67 7.80
CA GLU A 27 12.39 -94.78 6.81
C GLU A 27 11.44 -93.65 6.29
N ILE A 28 10.19 -93.97 5.93
CA ILE A 28 9.22 -93.03 5.51
C ILE A 28 8.89 -92.04 6.65
N TYR A 29 8.75 -92.57 7.88
CA TYR A 29 8.46 -91.72 9.06
C TYR A 29 9.60 -90.74 9.32
N GLN A 30 10.87 -91.20 9.28
CA GLN A 30 12.05 -90.37 9.46
C GLN A 30 12.18 -89.32 8.35
N ASP A 31 11.88 -89.70 7.11
CA ASP A 31 11.90 -88.78 6.00
C ASP A 31 10.73 -87.71 6.09
N MET A 32 9.59 -88.12 6.58
CA MET A 32 8.51 -87.20 6.88
C MET A 32 8.84 -86.21 8.01
N VAL A 33 9.51 -86.69 9.07
CA VAL A 33 10.01 -85.89 10.18
C VAL A 33 11.08 -84.88 9.67
N LYS A 34 12.04 -85.34 8.85
CA LYS A 34 13.01 -84.43 8.24
C LYS A 34 12.41 -83.36 7.34
N LEU A 35 11.41 -83.76 6.53
CA LEU A 35 10.66 -82.80 5.71
C LEU A 35 9.86 -81.78 6.55
N MET A 36 9.31 -82.27 7.65
CA MET A 36 8.56 -81.38 8.57
C MET A 36 9.51 -80.41 9.28
N ASP A 37 10.65 -80.86 9.76
CA ASP A 37 11.67 -80.03 10.41
C ASP A 37 12.24 -79.01 9.42
N ALA A 38 12.60 -79.47 8.19
CA ALA A 38 13.07 -78.56 7.15
C ALA A 38 12.03 -77.50 6.77
N ASN A 39 10.74 -77.86 6.69
CA ASN A 39 9.67 -76.97 6.41
C ASN A 39 9.45 -75.97 7.56
N THR A 40 9.56 -76.38 8.81
CA THR A 40 9.49 -75.54 10.01
C THR A 40 10.66 -74.55 10.06
N GLU A 41 11.87 -75.05 9.81
CA GLU A 41 13.06 -74.18 9.75
C GLU A 41 12.97 -73.13 8.62
N HIS A 42 12.41 -73.49 7.47
CA HIS A 42 12.14 -72.56 6.39
C HIS A 42 11.06 -71.57 6.76
N GLY A 43 10.02 -71.98 7.45
CA GLY A 43 8.95 -71.13 8.00
C GLY A 43 9.52 -70.07 8.95
N ASP A 44 10.33 -70.47 9.93
CA ASP A 44 11.00 -69.61 10.90
C ASP A 44 11.96 -68.58 10.24
N LYS A 45 12.68 -69.02 9.22
CA LYS A 45 13.56 -68.14 8.44
C LYS A 45 12.76 -67.11 7.66
N LEU A 46 11.66 -67.52 7.02
CA LEU A 46 10.76 -66.58 6.31
C LEU A 46 10.10 -65.57 7.27
N GLU A 47 9.65 -66.02 8.42
CA GLU A 47 9.04 -65.16 9.44
C GLU A 47 10.05 -64.08 9.91
N LYS A 48 11.32 -64.47 10.19
CA LYS A 48 12.37 -63.51 10.55
C LYS A 48 12.69 -62.53 9.44
N ILE A 49 12.73 -62.98 8.18
CA ILE A 49 12.94 -62.09 7.03
C ILE A 49 11.78 -61.12 6.87
N LEU A 50 10.52 -61.59 6.96
CA LEU A 50 9.34 -60.76 6.88
C LEU A 50 9.34 -59.69 7.99
N THR A 51 9.59 -60.07 9.23
CA THR A 51 9.67 -59.14 10.36
C THR A 51 10.79 -58.10 10.16
N MET A 52 11.94 -58.49 9.64
CA MET A 52 13.01 -57.51 9.29
C MET A 52 12.61 -56.58 8.16
N VAL A 53 11.93 -57.07 7.12
CA VAL A 53 11.44 -56.22 6.01
C VAL A 53 10.35 -55.25 6.51
N GLU A 54 9.45 -55.72 7.36
CA GLU A 54 8.45 -54.82 7.99
C GLU A 54 9.11 -53.73 8.83
N LEU A 55 10.08 -54.04 9.64
CA LEU A 55 10.80 -53.06 10.46
C LEU A 55 11.57 -52.06 9.60
N ILE A 56 12.26 -52.53 8.55
CA ILE A 56 13.00 -51.65 7.62
C ILE A 56 12.04 -50.74 6.87
N THR A 57 10.90 -51.26 6.39
CA THR A 57 9.88 -50.43 5.70
C THR A 57 9.25 -49.39 6.62
N LEU A 58 8.97 -49.75 7.87
CA LEU A 58 8.46 -48.81 8.87
C LEU A 58 9.45 -47.68 9.14
N ILE A 59 10.73 -48.02 9.35
CA ILE A 59 11.79 -47.00 9.55
C ILE A 59 11.95 -46.12 8.32
N ALA A 60 11.91 -46.69 7.11
CA ALA A 60 11.98 -45.92 5.87
C ALA A 60 10.81 -44.93 5.71
N ILE A 61 9.60 -45.37 6.02
CA ILE A 61 8.42 -44.49 5.99
C ILE A 61 8.54 -43.32 7.00
N ILE A 62 8.96 -43.63 8.24
CA ILE A 62 9.18 -42.59 9.26
C ILE A 62 10.26 -41.59 8.81
N ALA A 63 11.37 -42.09 8.22
CA ALA A 63 12.42 -41.22 7.72
C ALA A 63 11.95 -40.30 6.58
N VAL A 64 11.15 -40.82 5.65
CA VAL A 64 10.56 -40.01 4.56
C VAL A 64 9.62 -38.95 5.10
N ILE A 65 8.77 -39.30 6.07
CA ILE A 65 7.85 -38.32 6.71
C ILE A 65 8.65 -37.25 7.44
N ALA A 66 9.67 -37.62 8.20
CA ALA A 66 10.52 -36.66 8.91
C ALA A 66 11.25 -35.70 7.94
N LEU A 67 11.78 -36.24 6.84
CA LEU A 67 12.42 -35.44 5.78
C LEU A 67 11.42 -34.49 5.10
N ALA A 68 10.20 -34.95 4.81
CA ALA A 68 9.16 -34.14 4.22
C ALA A 68 8.74 -32.98 5.15
N ILE A 69 8.58 -33.24 6.45
CA ILE A 69 8.27 -32.21 7.45
C ILE A 69 9.42 -31.20 7.56
N PHE A 70 10.66 -31.67 7.56
CA PHE A 70 11.83 -30.79 7.59
C PHE A 70 11.90 -29.89 6.36
N ALA A 71 11.73 -30.47 5.17
CA ALA A 71 11.72 -29.73 3.91
C ALA A 71 10.57 -28.69 3.87
N ALA A 72 9.35 -29.09 4.26
CA ALA A 72 8.20 -28.20 4.32
C ALA A 72 8.43 -27.01 5.26
N ARG A 73 8.99 -27.26 6.45
CA ARG A 73 9.34 -26.18 7.39
C ARG A 73 10.46 -25.28 6.88
N ARG A 74 11.43 -25.82 6.16
CA ARG A 74 12.53 -25.05 5.58
C ARG A 74 12.01 -24.13 4.48
N ILE A 75 11.24 -24.69 3.54
CA ILE A 75 10.63 -23.93 2.44
C ILE A 75 9.67 -22.87 3.00
N GLY A 76 8.80 -23.23 3.94
CA GLY A 76 7.85 -22.30 4.56
C GLY A 76 8.54 -21.11 5.23
N ARG A 77 9.66 -21.32 5.93
CA ARG A 77 10.45 -20.23 6.53
C ARG A 77 11.09 -19.33 5.49
N VAL A 78 11.69 -19.90 4.45
CA VAL A 78 12.29 -19.12 3.37
C VAL A 78 11.23 -18.29 2.65
N LEU A 79 10.05 -18.86 2.38
CA LEU A 79 8.94 -18.13 1.74
C LEU A 79 8.41 -17.00 2.63
N ALA A 80 8.24 -17.27 3.94
CA ALA A 80 7.80 -16.26 4.89
C ALA A 80 8.77 -15.07 4.93
N GLN A 81 10.05 -15.32 5.12
CA GLN A 81 11.07 -14.28 5.28
C GLN A 81 11.37 -13.49 4.00
N ASN A 82 11.31 -14.13 2.84
CA ASN A 82 11.72 -13.49 1.59
C ASN A 82 10.54 -12.93 0.78
N ILE A 83 9.30 -13.37 1.07
CA ILE A 83 8.13 -12.92 0.32
C ILE A 83 7.08 -12.31 1.24
N VAL A 84 6.61 -13.05 2.26
CA VAL A 84 5.47 -12.62 3.08
C VAL A 84 5.82 -11.42 3.95
N ASP A 85 6.90 -11.49 4.71
CA ASP A 85 7.30 -10.42 5.63
C ASP A 85 7.58 -9.08 4.90
N PRO A 86 8.32 -9.06 3.77
CA PRO A 86 8.50 -7.84 2.97
C PRO A 86 7.21 -7.28 2.38
N LEU A 87 6.32 -8.14 1.89
CA LEU A 87 5.04 -7.68 1.36
C LEU A 87 4.12 -7.11 2.43
N ASP A 88 4.11 -7.71 3.63
CA ASP A 88 3.34 -7.17 4.76
C ASP A 88 3.87 -5.80 5.20
N GLN A 89 5.20 -5.62 5.25
CA GLN A 89 5.81 -4.32 5.56
C GLN A 89 5.49 -3.28 4.48
N LEU A 90 5.56 -3.66 3.20
CA LEU A 90 5.19 -2.79 2.10
C LEU A 90 3.70 -2.43 2.15
N GLY A 91 2.83 -3.40 2.44
CA GLY A 91 1.40 -3.20 2.62
C GLY A 91 1.08 -2.23 3.75
N ALA A 92 1.72 -2.41 4.92
CA ALA A 92 1.58 -1.51 6.06
C ALA A 92 2.06 -0.08 5.72
N ARG A 93 3.16 0.04 4.96
CA ARG A 93 3.66 1.34 4.50
C ARG A 93 2.70 2.01 3.52
N PHE A 94 2.10 1.26 2.60
CA PHE A 94 1.08 1.79 1.70
C PHE A 94 -0.19 2.23 2.43
N ASP A 95 -0.58 1.57 3.52
CA ASP A 95 -1.71 2.01 4.34
C ASP A 95 -1.46 3.37 4.98
N THR A 96 -0.26 3.63 5.50
CA THR A 96 0.11 4.96 6.03
C THR A 96 0.24 6.00 4.92
N PHE A 97 0.81 5.61 3.76
CA PHE A 97 0.90 6.46 2.58
C PHE A 97 -0.48 6.91 2.08
N ALA A 98 -1.43 5.98 2.00
CA ALA A 98 -2.81 6.27 1.62
C ALA A 98 -3.54 7.20 2.59
N LYS A 99 -3.09 7.26 3.85
CA LYS A 99 -3.57 8.21 4.88
C LYS A 99 -2.85 9.56 4.84
N GLY A 100 -1.96 9.78 3.86
CA GLY A 100 -1.28 11.05 3.63
C GLY A 100 0.13 11.15 4.25
N ASP A 101 0.64 10.08 4.85
CA ASP A 101 2.03 10.06 5.30
C ASP A 101 2.98 9.84 4.11
N LEU A 102 3.49 10.93 3.57
CA LEU A 102 4.44 10.94 2.45
C LEU A 102 5.90 10.90 2.92
N SER A 103 6.16 11.10 4.21
CA SER A 103 7.49 11.35 4.76
C SER A 103 8.16 10.10 5.35
N SER A 104 7.39 9.13 5.84
CA SER A 104 7.93 7.90 6.39
C SER A 104 8.66 7.07 5.33
N GLU A 105 9.77 6.46 5.73
CA GLU A 105 10.58 5.65 4.83
C GLU A 105 9.92 4.34 4.46
N PHE A 106 10.13 3.89 3.22
CA PHE A 106 9.80 2.55 2.78
C PHE A 106 10.82 1.54 3.30
N PRO A 107 10.42 0.28 3.57
CA PRO A 107 11.31 -0.73 4.11
C PRO A 107 12.57 -0.91 3.24
N GLU A 108 13.70 -1.19 3.90
CA GLU A 108 14.92 -1.56 3.19
C GLU A 108 14.88 -3.04 2.82
N MET A 109 15.18 -3.35 1.56
CA MET A 109 15.26 -4.71 1.04
C MET A 109 16.71 -5.11 0.85
N THR A 110 17.02 -6.33 1.25
CA THR A 110 18.36 -6.93 1.10
C THR A 110 18.45 -7.93 -0.04
N SER A 111 17.31 -8.28 -0.65
CA SER A 111 17.24 -9.15 -1.82
C SER A 111 17.31 -8.34 -3.13
N GLU A 112 17.76 -8.99 -4.20
CA GLU A 112 17.76 -8.43 -5.57
C GLU A 112 16.69 -9.19 -6.38
N ASP A 113 15.43 -9.08 -5.95
CA ASP A 113 14.29 -9.73 -6.57
C ASP A 113 13.22 -8.70 -6.99
N GLU A 114 12.14 -9.17 -7.59
CA GLU A 114 11.03 -8.34 -8.07
C GLU A 114 10.34 -7.56 -6.93
N ILE A 115 10.39 -8.08 -5.69
CA ILE A 115 9.82 -7.39 -4.52
C ILE A 115 10.68 -6.19 -4.16
N SER A 116 11.99 -6.32 -4.21
CA SER A 116 12.93 -5.22 -4.01
C SER A 116 12.76 -4.13 -5.06
N GLU A 117 12.57 -4.51 -6.32
CA GLU A 117 12.29 -3.56 -7.40
C GLU A 117 10.96 -2.81 -7.15
N MET A 118 9.90 -3.51 -6.71
CA MET A 118 8.64 -2.87 -6.32
C MET A 118 8.82 -1.86 -5.19
N VAL A 119 9.63 -2.16 -4.18
CA VAL A 119 9.89 -1.24 -3.07
C VAL A 119 10.67 -0.01 -3.54
N ILE A 120 11.64 -0.18 -4.44
CA ILE A 120 12.40 0.94 -5.03
C ILE A 120 11.46 1.87 -5.80
N VAL A 121 10.63 1.33 -6.68
CA VAL A 121 9.64 2.10 -7.46
C VAL A 121 8.64 2.82 -6.55
N ALA A 122 8.14 2.13 -5.50
CA ALA A 122 7.23 2.73 -4.53
C ALA A 122 7.88 3.88 -3.76
N ARG A 123 9.15 3.75 -3.38
CA ARG A 123 9.95 4.80 -2.72
C ARG A 123 10.12 6.01 -3.62
N GLU A 124 10.46 5.79 -4.89
CA GLU A 124 10.60 6.89 -5.87
C GLU A 124 9.25 7.60 -6.11
N MET A 125 8.18 6.85 -6.25
CA MET A 125 6.83 7.40 -6.38
C MET A 125 6.49 8.29 -5.17
N ALA A 126 6.71 7.80 -3.96
CA ALA A 126 6.43 8.55 -2.74
C ALA A 126 7.30 9.84 -2.66
N LYS A 127 8.59 9.73 -2.97
CA LYS A 127 9.51 10.87 -2.98
C LYS A 127 9.13 11.93 -4.01
N ASN A 128 8.71 11.52 -5.19
CA ASN A 128 8.26 12.44 -6.23
C ASN A 128 6.95 13.12 -5.85
N LEU A 129 5.98 12.37 -5.32
CA LEU A 129 4.71 12.92 -4.85
C LEU A 129 4.93 13.88 -3.67
N ALA A 130 5.77 13.52 -2.70
CA ALA A 130 6.09 14.38 -1.57
C ALA A 130 6.72 15.70 -2.04
N ALA A 131 7.63 15.67 -3.01
CA ALA A 131 8.24 16.86 -3.56
C ALA A 131 7.22 17.77 -4.26
N VAL A 132 6.33 17.20 -5.08
CA VAL A 132 5.26 17.96 -5.74
C VAL A 132 4.31 18.60 -4.70
N ILE A 133 3.88 17.86 -3.70
CA ILE A 133 3.01 18.40 -2.64
C ILE A 133 3.69 19.49 -1.83
N GLN A 134 4.99 19.36 -1.54
CA GLN A 134 5.76 20.41 -0.85
C GLN A 134 5.88 21.68 -1.69
N ASP A 135 6.13 21.55 -3.00
CA ASP A 135 6.21 22.71 -3.91
C ASP A 135 4.85 23.40 -4.03
N VAL A 136 3.76 22.65 -4.16
CA VAL A 136 2.42 23.21 -4.18
C VAL A 136 2.10 23.93 -2.87
N ASN A 137 2.38 23.31 -1.72
CA ASN A 137 2.15 23.93 -0.42
C ASN A 137 2.93 25.23 -0.25
N HIS A 138 4.22 25.25 -0.68
CA HIS A 138 5.04 26.46 -0.64
C HIS A 138 4.46 27.58 -1.51
N ARG A 139 4.02 27.26 -2.72
CA ARG A 139 3.39 28.23 -3.63
C ARG A 139 2.07 28.74 -3.10
N MET A 140 1.24 27.85 -2.50
CA MET A 140 0.01 28.25 -1.82
C MET A 140 0.26 29.16 -0.62
N ASP A 141 1.34 28.90 0.15
CA ASP A 141 1.73 29.76 1.25
C ASP A 141 2.14 31.17 0.78
N LEU A 142 2.92 31.27 -0.30
CA LEU A 142 3.24 32.56 -0.93
C LEU A 142 1.97 33.32 -1.34
N MET A 143 1.03 32.62 -2.01
CA MET A 143 -0.26 33.21 -2.42
C MET A 143 -1.08 33.68 -1.22
N ALA A 144 -1.09 32.94 -0.11
CA ALA A 144 -1.75 33.35 1.13
C ALA A 144 -1.19 34.64 1.72
N HIS A 145 0.08 34.97 1.39
CA HIS A 145 0.72 36.22 1.74
C HIS A 145 0.71 37.28 0.63
N ASN A 146 -0.20 37.11 -0.36
CA ASN A 146 -0.35 37.99 -1.52
C ASN A 146 0.89 38.07 -2.45
N ASP A 147 1.77 37.05 -2.40
CA ASP A 147 2.86 36.88 -3.33
C ASP A 147 2.49 35.89 -4.43
N TYR A 148 2.14 36.42 -5.60
CA TYR A 148 1.75 35.64 -6.78
C TYR A 148 2.91 35.47 -7.77
N THR A 149 4.15 35.72 -7.35
CA THR A 149 5.34 35.59 -8.20
C THR A 149 5.97 34.20 -8.14
N GLY A 150 5.49 33.33 -7.24
CA GLY A 150 6.04 32.00 -6.99
C GLY A 150 5.93 31.07 -8.20
N VAL A 151 7.08 30.61 -8.70
CA VAL A 151 7.20 29.61 -9.74
C VAL A 151 7.74 28.31 -9.15
N SER A 152 7.39 27.14 -9.76
CA SER A 152 7.93 25.87 -9.34
C SER A 152 9.46 25.82 -9.53
N LYS A 153 10.17 25.31 -8.50
CA LYS A 153 11.63 25.06 -8.56
C LYS A 153 11.95 23.64 -9.05
N ILE A 154 10.92 22.82 -9.27
CA ILE A 154 11.03 21.41 -9.66
C ILE A 154 10.08 21.07 -10.83
N PRO A 155 10.04 21.88 -11.91
CA PRO A 155 9.09 21.67 -13.00
C PRO A 155 9.24 20.29 -13.63
N GLU A 156 10.43 19.69 -13.62
CA GLU A 156 10.72 18.36 -14.15
C GLU A 156 10.02 17.21 -13.38
N LYS A 157 9.56 17.46 -12.16
CA LYS A 157 8.82 16.47 -11.36
C LYS A 157 7.32 16.48 -11.62
N TYR A 158 6.82 17.53 -12.28
CA TYR A 158 5.43 17.61 -12.69
C TYR A 158 5.18 16.84 -13.99
N MET A 159 5.20 15.49 -13.88
CA MET A 159 5.00 14.61 -15.01
C MET A 159 3.55 14.14 -15.11
N GLY A 160 3.10 13.76 -16.32
CA GLY A 160 1.75 13.24 -16.55
C GLY A 160 0.67 14.23 -16.08
N GLU A 161 -0.28 13.79 -15.30
CA GLU A 161 -1.39 14.60 -14.78
C GLU A 161 -0.94 15.76 -13.87
N PHE A 162 0.22 15.67 -13.24
CA PHE A 162 0.76 16.76 -12.44
C PHE A 162 1.19 17.97 -13.26
N ALA A 163 1.52 17.79 -14.55
CA ALA A 163 1.85 18.91 -15.43
C ALA A 163 0.68 19.89 -15.53
N ALA A 164 -0.54 19.40 -15.74
CA ALA A 164 -1.74 20.23 -15.80
C ALA A 164 -1.98 21.00 -14.49
N MET A 165 -1.67 20.42 -13.33
CA MET A 165 -1.75 21.12 -12.04
C MET A 165 -0.74 22.26 -11.94
N ASN A 166 0.52 22.03 -12.37
CA ASN A 166 1.53 23.10 -12.39
C ASN A 166 1.12 24.26 -13.29
N ASP A 167 0.59 23.94 -14.50
CA ASP A 167 0.13 24.94 -15.45
C ASP A 167 -1.06 25.75 -14.89
N ALA A 168 -2.02 25.08 -14.25
CA ALA A 168 -3.15 25.73 -13.63
C ALA A 168 -2.75 26.71 -12.52
N ILE A 169 -1.77 26.33 -11.67
CA ILE A 169 -1.25 27.20 -10.63
C ILE A 169 -0.49 28.39 -11.26
N HIS A 170 0.25 28.16 -12.34
CA HIS A 170 0.93 29.23 -13.06
C HIS A 170 -0.04 30.24 -13.65
N VAL A 171 -1.07 29.79 -14.33
CA VAL A 171 -2.13 30.65 -14.88
C VAL A 171 -2.81 31.43 -13.76
N MET A 172 -3.20 30.77 -12.67
CA MET A 172 -3.83 31.43 -11.53
C MET A 172 -2.95 32.54 -10.93
N ASN A 173 -1.63 32.28 -10.75
CA ASN A 173 -0.69 33.29 -10.28
C ASN A 173 -0.60 34.49 -11.23
N THR A 174 -0.54 34.24 -12.54
CA THR A 174 -0.48 35.30 -13.55
C THR A 174 -1.74 36.15 -13.52
N ASP A 175 -2.94 35.55 -13.53
CA ASP A 175 -4.22 36.25 -13.51
C ASP A 175 -4.43 37.06 -12.23
N MET A 176 -4.02 36.48 -11.07
CA MET A 176 -4.11 37.19 -9.79
C MET A 176 -3.17 38.38 -9.74
N ASN A 177 -1.93 38.24 -10.23
CA ASN A 177 -0.98 39.35 -10.29
C ASN A 177 -1.48 40.47 -11.20
N GLU A 178 -2.00 40.13 -12.37
CA GLU A 178 -2.64 41.12 -13.28
C GLU A 178 -3.87 41.80 -12.62
N THR A 179 -4.68 41.04 -11.92
CA THR A 179 -5.86 41.57 -11.20
C THR A 179 -5.45 42.54 -10.10
N MET A 180 -4.41 42.20 -9.31
CA MET A 180 -3.86 43.09 -8.28
C MET A 180 -3.34 44.40 -8.88
N HIS A 181 -2.63 44.35 -10.02
CA HIS A 181 -2.15 45.53 -10.73
C HIS A 181 -3.31 46.42 -11.18
N ARG A 182 -4.35 45.84 -11.72
CA ARG A 182 -5.57 46.61 -12.12
C ARG A 182 -6.29 47.25 -10.93
N ILE A 183 -6.32 46.55 -9.78
CA ILE A 183 -6.90 47.12 -8.54
C ILE A 183 -6.02 48.29 -8.06
N GLU A 184 -4.70 48.18 -8.10
CA GLU A 184 -3.80 49.24 -7.73
C GLU A 184 -3.97 50.49 -8.61
N GLU A 185 -4.06 50.33 -9.94
CA GLU A 185 -4.34 51.38 -10.89
C GLU A 185 -5.73 52.06 -10.62
N ALA A 186 -6.74 51.24 -10.39
CA ALA A 186 -8.11 51.77 -10.08
C ALA A 186 -8.09 52.52 -8.75
N ALA A 187 -7.43 52.04 -7.72
CA ALA A 187 -7.27 52.72 -6.43
C ALA A 187 -6.56 54.07 -6.58
N ALA A 188 -5.48 54.14 -7.40
CA ALA A 188 -4.80 55.37 -7.71
C ALA A 188 -5.71 56.37 -8.43
N GLN A 189 -6.50 55.91 -9.40
CA GLN A 189 -7.47 56.79 -10.09
C GLN A 189 -8.57 57.31 -9.14
N VAL A 190 -9.13 56.46 -8.26
CA VAL A 190 -10.10 56.89 -7.25
C VAL A 190 -9.47 57.89 -6.28
N SER A 191 -8.23 57.69 -5.86
CA SER A 191 -7.51 58.64 -5.00
C SER A 191 -7.31 59.98 -5.68
N ALA A 192 -6.87 59.99 -6.93
CA ALA A 192 -6.71 61.24 -7.72
C ALA A 192 -8.06 61.94 -7.94
N GLY A 193 -9.11 61.18 -8.27
CA GLY A 193 -10.47 61.70 -8.41
C GLY A 193 -11.05 62.31 -7.11
N SER A 194 -10.72 61.69 -5.97
CA SER A 194 -11.12 62.20 -4.66
C SER A 194 -10.41 63.51 -4.31
N THR A 195 -9.15 63.65 -4.67
CA THR A 195 -8.37 64.89 -4.50
C THR A 195 -8.95 66.02 -5.36
N ASN A 196 -9.22 65.75 -6.65
CA ASN A 196 -9.82 66.73 -7.54
C ASN A 196 -11.24 67.18 -7.06
N LEU A 197 -12.01 66.22 -6.51
CA LEU A 197 -13.33 66.52 -5.94
C LEU A 197 -13.23 67.39 -4.69
N ALA A 198 -12.22 67.15 -3.83
CA ALA A 198 -11.97 68.00 -2.66
C ALA A 198 -11.57 69.42 -3.07
N GLU A 199 -10.69 69.59 -4.05
CA GLU A 199 -10.28 70.89 -4.59
C GLU A 199 -11.48 71.60 -5.25
N GLY A 200 -12.25 70.87 -6.06
CA GLY A 200 -13.48 71.47 -6.67
C GLY A 200 -14.52 71.89 -5.64
N SER A 201 -14.69 71.15 -4.57
CA SER A 201 -15.58 71.45 -3.47
C SER A 201 -15.11 72.71 -2.71
N GLN A 202 -13.85 72.86 -2.49
CA GLN A 202 -13.24 74.06 -1.87
C GLN A 202 -13.48 75.30 -2.74
N THR A 203 -13.17 75.20 -4.06
CA THR A 203 -13.46 76.29 -5.01
C THR A 203 -14.90 76.67 -5.06
N LEU A 204 -15.79 75.71 -5.01
CA LEU A 204 -17.26 75.97 -4.96
C LEU A 204 -17.66 76.66 -3.65
N ALA A 205 -17.07 76.28 -2.51
CA ALA A 205 -17.35 76.98 -1.22
C ALA A 205 -16.85 78.37 -1.22
N GLU A 206 -15.67 78.64 -1.78
CA GLU A 206 -15.13 80.05 -1.95
C GLU A 206 -16.01 80.86 -2.87
N GLY A 207 -16.38 80.32 -4.05
CA GLY A 207 -17.25 80.98 -4.98
C GLY A 207 -18.68 81.26 -4.42
N SER A 208 -19.19 80.35 -3.58
CA SER A 208 -20.45 80.54 -2.88
C SER A 208 -20.35 81.65 -1.83
N THR A 209 -19.24 81.80 -1.15
CA THR A 209 -18.98 82.88 -0.20
C THR A 209 -18.91 84.23 -0.91
N ASP A 210 -18.17 84.29 -2.04
CA ASP A 210 -18.09 85.48 -2.88
C ASP A 210 -19.47 85.87 -3.44
N GLN A 211 -20.26 84.93 -3.89
CA GLN A 211 -21.64 85.18 -4.33
C GLN A 211 -22.54 85.73 -3.20
N ALA A 212 -22.43 85.16 -1.99
CA ALA A 212 -23.16 85.71 -0.84
C ALA A 212 -22.82 87.15 -0.53
N GLY A 213 -21.49 87.50 -0.58
CA GLY A 213 -21.03 88.86 -0.41
C GLY A 213 -21.55 89.83 -1.51
N ALA A 214 -21.54 89.38 -2.78
CA ALA A 214 -22.10 90.21 -3.89
C ALA A 214 -23.61 90.38 -3.75
N VAL A 215 -24.36 89.39 -3.26
CA VAL A 215 -25.83 89.53 -2.98
C VAL A 215 -26.07 90.51 -1.83
N GLU A 216 -25.24 90.51 -0.77
CA GLU A 216 -25.37 91.50 0.32
C GLU A 216 -25.09 92.90 -0.17
N GLU A 217 -24.07 93.07 -1.02
CA GLU A 217 -23.77 94.39 -1.62
C GLU A 217 -24.90 94.89 -2.53
N LEU A 218 -25.51 94.01 -3.33
CA LEU A 218 -26.68 94.32 -4.13
C LEU A 218 -27.90 94.74 -3.25
N LEU A 219 -28.12 94.03 -2.15
CA LEU A 219 -29.23 94.38 -1.21
C LEU A 219 -28.99 95.76 -0.58
N ALA A 220 -27.75 96.06 -0.19
CA ALA A 220 -27.37 97.38 0.32
C ALA A 220 -27.64 98.50 -0.74
N SER A 221 -27.25 98.23 -1.99
CA SER A 221 -27.48 99.11 -3.11
C SER A 221 -28.96 99.34 -3.37
N PHE A 222 -29.81 98.33 -3.32
CA PHE A 222 -31.26 98.44 -3.44
C PHE A 222 -31.88 99.25 -2.28
N ALA A 223 -31.43 99.08 -1.05
CA ALA A 223 -31.83 99.82 0.10
C ALA A 223 -31.53 101.35 -0.10
N ASN A 224 -30.30 101.67 -0.55
CA ASN A 224 -29.93 103.08 -0.87
C ASN A 224 -30.78 103.66 -2.01
N ILE A 225 -31.05 102.88 -3.06
CA ILE A 225 -31.95 103.32 -4.15
C ILE A 225 -33.39 103.59 -3.62
N THR A 226 -33.89 102.70 -2.78
CA THR A 226 -35.23 102.88 -2.18
C THR A 226 -35.32 104.15 -1.36
N GLU A 227 -34.34 104.44 -0.48
CA GLU A 227 -34.22 105.63 0.30
C GLU A 227 -34.13 106.90 -0.60
N GLY A 228 -33.36 106.84 -1.67
CA GLY A 228 -33.23 107.88 -2.64
C GLY A 228 -34.56 108.22 -3.40
N VAL A 229 -35.32 107.15 -3.70
CA VAL A 229 -36.67 107.32 -4.34
C VAL A 229 -37.69 107.91 -3.36
N GLU A 230 -37.70 107.51 -2.09
CA GLU A 230 -38.55 108.10 -1.05
C GLU A 230 -38.20 109.52 -0.83
N HIS A 231 -36.93 109.93 -0.73
CA HIS A 231 -36.54 111.32 -0.58
C HIS A 231 -36.89 112.16 -1.81
N THR A 232 -36.83 111.61 -3.00
CA THR A 232 -37.30 112.34 -4.20
C THR A 232 -38.85 112.46 -4.23
N HIS A 233 -39.59 111.57 -3.68
CA HIS A 233 -41.05 111.61 -3.58
C HIS A 233 -41.51 112.64 -2.52
N GLU A 234 -40.75 112.75 -1.40
CA GLU A 234 -41.06 113.74 -0.38
C GLU A 234 -40.73 115.19 -0.83
N SER A 235 -39.82 115.34 -1.81
CA SER A 235 -39.30 116.62 -2.30
C SER A 235 -40.06 117.17 -3.51
N ALA A 236 -41.06 116.38 -4.08
CA ALA A 236 -41.88 116.72 -5.22
C ALA A 236 -43.32 117.15 -4.79
#